data_9684f617f4371d3d1ce281a9e6433fab
#
_entry.id   9684f617f4371d3d1ce281a9e6433fab
#
_cell.length_a   1.000
_cell.length_b   1.000
_cell.length_c   1.000
_cell.angle_alpha   90.00
_cell.angle_beta   90.00
_cell.angle_gamma   90.00
#
_symmetry.space_group_name_H-M   'P 1'
#
loop_
_entity.id
_entity.type
_entity.pdbx_description
1 polymer ?
#
loop_
_entity_poly.entity_id
_entity_poly.type
_entity_poly.pdbx_seq_one_letter_code
_entity_poly.pdbx_strand_id
1 'polypeptide(L)'
;TIGTECYLALPKGQLPVSSDASALVPGGGHVLIVPIAHTPSLHASEAAASSGALRAELAQWKRALAECYASFEAVPVTWEIVRRASRVAHAHVQVVPLARDLQADYTAYVREAAEREGWRWESEDVTAAWTSECTQDRSDYFYMTIGDIRLLLLLDGERFNMQFARETLASFLGMPERADWHACVQNPEIERAERDEFKDALAEFAAHVVSDV
;
A
#
# COMPACT_ATOMS: atom_id res chain seq x y z
N THR A 1 -12.38 8.07 5.11
CA THR A 1 -13.26 7.04 5.70
C THR A 1 -12.59 6.46 6.93
N ILE A 2 -13.33 6.31 8.03
CA ILE A 2 -12.81 5.92 9.35
C ILE A 2 -13.50 4.63 9.79
N GLY A 3 -12.70 3.64 10.17
CA GLY A 3 -13.13 2.43 10.86
C GLY A 3 -12.91 2.55 12.37
N THR A 4 -12.89 1.44 13.06
CA THR A 4 -12.65 1.37 14.52
C THR A 4 -11.17 1.40 14.87
N GLU A 5 -10.35 0.73 14.10
CA GLU A 5 -8.90 0.54 14.32
C GLU A 5 -8.05 1.28 13.29
N CYS A 6 -8.57 1.49 12.08
CA CYS A 6 -7.87 2.11 10.97
C CYS A 6 -8.72 3.19 10.31
N TYR A 7 -8.06 4.07 9.58
CA TYR A 7 -8.72 4.99 8.65
C TYR A 7 -8.05 4.96 7.28
N LEU A 8 -8.83 5.30 6.25
CA LEU A 8 -8.32 5.55 4.91
C LEU A 8 -8.08 7.05 4.71
N ALA A 9 -6.92 7.38 4.18
CA ALA A 9 -6.55 8.72 3.78
C ALA A 9 -5.99 8.73 2.36
N LEU A 10 -6.19 9.83 1.62
CA LEU A 10 -5.43 10.05 0.40
C LEU A 10 -4.03 10.54 0.76
N PRO A 11 -2.98 10.02 0.15
CA PRO A 11 -1.65 10.58 0.29
C PRO A 11 -1.58 11.93 -0.44
N LYS A 12 -0.71 12.82 0.03
CA LYS A 12 -0.34 13.97 -0.79
C LYS A 12 0.42 13.47 -2.03
N GLY A 13 0.10 14.02 -3.19
CA GLY A 13 0.70 13.62 -4.44
C GLY A 13 0.36 12.17 -4.82
N GLN A 14 -0.90 11.91 -5.08
CA GLN A 14 -1.41 10.59 -5.51
C GLN A 14 -0.69 10.05 -6.75
N LEU A 15 -0.78 8.74 -6.93
CA LEU A 15 -0.22 8.02 -8.06
C LEU A 15 -1.18 6.87 -8.44
N PRO A 16 -1.94 6.90 -9.54
CA PRO A 16 -2.23 8.06 -10.40
C PRO A 16 -3.24 9.05 -9.77
N VAL A 17 -3.54 10.15 -10.45
CA VAL A 17 -4.69 11.02 -10.15
C VAL A 17 -5.78 10.82 -11.19
N SER A 18 -7.03 11.25 -10.91
CA SER A 18 -8.19 11.05 -11.80
C SER A 18 -7.98 11.53 -13.23
N SER A 19 -7.16 12.56 -13.44
CA SER A 19 -6.87 13.13 -14.77
C SER A 19 -5.85 12.34 -15.58
N ASP A 20 -5.15 11.38 -14.97
CA ASP A 20 -4.11 10.60 -15.66
C ASP A 20 -4.74 9.55 -16.57
N ALA A 21 -4.12 9.30 -17.72
CA ALA A 21 -4.57 8.26 -18.65
C ALA A 21 -4.52 6.84 -18.06
N SER A 22 -3.72 6.65 -17.04
CA SER A 22 -3.59 5.39 -16.28
C SER A 22 -4.53 5.30 -15.08
N ALA A 23 -5.36 6.33 -14.83
CA ALA A 23 -6.36 6.29 -13.77
C ALA A 23 -7.47 5.30 -14.14
N LEU A 24 -7.54 4.20 -13.42
CA LEU A 24 -8.51 3.14 -13.64
C LEU A 24 -9.75 3.32 -12.75
N VAL A 25 -9.55 3.92 -11.59
CA VAL A 25 -10.53 4.04 -10.52
C VAL A 25 -10.89 5.52 -10.33
N PRO A 26 -12.17 5.88 -10.14
CA PRO A 26 -12.57 7.26 -9.84
C PRO A 26 -11.76 7.82 -8.67
N GLY A 27 -11.35 9.08 -8.74
CA GLY A 27 -10.49 9.70 -7.73
C GLY A 27 -9.04 9.17 -7.69
N GLY A 28 -8.60 8.41 -8.71
CA GLY A 28 -7.24 7.84 -8.82
C GLY A 28 -7.01 6.57 -7.99
N GLY A 29 -7.68 6.43 -6.85
CA GLY A 29 -7.64 5.22 -6.03
C GLY A 29 -6.39 5.01 -5.16
N HIS A 30 -5.39 5.90 -5.18
CA HIS A 30 -4.25 5.77 -4.28
C HIS A 30 -4.64 6.15 -2.86
N VAL A 31 -4.57 5.21 -1.94
CA VAL A 31 -4.92 5.42 -0.54
C VAL A 31 -3.87 4.90 0.44
N LEU A 32 -3.89 5.44 1.65
CA LEU A 32 -3.17 4.94 2.81
C LEU A 32 -4.17 4.27 3.74
N ILE A 33 -3.84 3.07 4.23
CA ILE A 33 -4.51 2.47 5.39
C ILE A 33 -3.62 2.78 6.59
N VAL A 34 -4.14 3.56 7.53
CA VAL A 34 -3.40 4.07 8.68
C VAL A 34 -4.07 3.61 9.96
N PRO A 35 -3.38 2.95 10.90
CA PRO A 35 -3.95 2.60 12.19
C PRO A 35 -4.23 3.86 13.03
N ILE A 36 -5.31 3.87 13.81
CA ILE A 36 -5.65 4.97 14.72
C ILE A 36 -4.65 5.00 15.88
N ALA A 37 -4.38 3.82 16.45
CA ALA A 37 -3.35 3.69 17.47
C ALA A 37 -1.95 3.74 16.85
N HIS A 38 -1.02 4.43 17.52
CA HIS A 38 0.36 4.47 17.05
C HIS A 38 0.99 3.08 17.14
N THR A 39 1.29 2.51 15.98
CA THR A 39 2.00 1.22 15.87
C THR A 39 3.15 1.33 14.88
N PRO A 40 4.30 0.70 15.14
CA PRO A 40 5.47 0.77 14.27
C PRO A 40 5.36 -0.09 13.02
N SER A 41 4.42 -1.05 12.98
CA SER A 41 4.27 -2.05 11.92
C SER A 41 2.86 -2.61 11.89
N LEU A 42 2.34 -2.92 10.71
CA LEU A 42 1.04 -3.56 10.50
C LEU A 42 1.14 -5.06 10.18
N HIS A 43 2.27 -5.52 9.63
CA HIS A 43 2.46 -6.91 9.25
C HIS A 43 3.35 -7.69 10.23
N ALA A 44 4.34 -7.05 10.87
CA ALA A 44 5.16 -7.71 11.87
C ALA A 44 4.43 -7.81 13.21
N SER A 45 4.84 -8.77 14.01
CA SER A 45 4.10 -9.35 15.14
C SER A 45 3.84 -8.44 16.34
N GLU A 46 4.53 -7.31 16.46
CA GLU A 46 4.22 -6.38 17.55
C GLU A 46 2.82 -5.78 17.39
N ALA A 47 2.37 -5.63 16.15
CA ALA A 47 0.97 -5.31 15.86
C ALA A 47 0.04 -6.49 16.25
N ALA A 48 0.54 -7.71 16.28
CA ALA A 48 -0.22 -8.87 16.75
C ALA A 48 -0.53 -8.84 18.24
N ALA A 49 0.34 -8.23 19.04
CA ALA A 49 0.09 -8.01 20.44
C ALA A 49 -0.96 -6.92 20.70
N SER A 50 -1.18 -6.06 19.71
CA SER A 50 -2.05 -4.88 19.86
C SER A 50 -3.53 -5.15 19.67
N SER A 51 -3.97 -6.13 18.94
CA SER A 51 -5.31 -6.74 18.96
C SER A 51 -5.60 -7.50 17.67
N GLY A 52 -6.29 -8.63 17.76
CA GLY A 52 -6.91 -9.30 16.61
C GLY A 52 -7.85 -8.38 15.84
N ALA A 53 -8.39 -7.34 16.48
CA ALA A 53 -9.25 -6.34 15.89
C ALA A 53 -8.55 -5.52 14.78
N LEU A 54 -7.35 -4.97 15.05
CA LEU A 54 -6.58 -4.23 14.05
C LEU A 54 -6.28 -5.07 12.80
N ARG A 55 -5.86 -6.34 13.01
CA ARG A 55 -5.59 -7.25 11.88
C ARG A 55 -6.85 -7.60 11.10
N ALA A 56 -7.94 -7.85 11.81
CA ALA A 56 -9.22 -8.15 11.17
C ALA A 56 -9.70 -6.97 10.32
N GLU A 57 -9.64 -5.75 10.87
CA GLU A 57 -10.06 -4.56 10.15
C GLU A 57 -9.12 -4.21 8.99
N LEU A 58 -7.80 -4.35 9.17
CA LEU A 58 -6.84 -4.21 8.07
C LEU A 58 -7.14 -5.17 6.92
N ALA A 59 -7.47 -6.43 7.24
CA ALA A 59 -7.84 -7.42 6.23
C ALA A 59 -9.17 -7.07 5.55
N GLN A 60 -10.14 -6.51 6.28
CA GLN A 60 -11.40 -6.02 5.72
C GLN A 60 -11.17 -4.84 4.76
N TRP A 61 -10.37 -3.85 5.14
CA TRP A 61 -10.01 -2.73 4.26
C TRP A 61 -9.31 -3.20 2.99
N LYS A 62 -8.33 -4.10 3.11
CA LYS A 62 -7.64 -4.67 1.93
C LYS A 62 -8.61 -5.41 1.01
N ARG A 63 -9.57 -6.14 1.56
CA ARG A 63 -10.60 -6.85 0.78
C ARG A 63 -11.51 -5.86 0.08
N ALA A 64 -12.06 -4.87 0.79
CA ALA A 64 -12.94 -3.86 0.21
C ALA A 64 -12.26 -3.10 -0.94
N LEU A 65 -11.00 -2.73 -0.78
CA LEU A 65 -10.20 -2.09 -1.84
C LEU A 65 -9.97 -3.03 -3.02
N ALA A 66 -9.68 -4.31 -2.76
CA ALA A 66 -9.48 -5.29 -3.84
C ALA A 66 -10.75 -5.55 -4.64
N GLU A 67 -11.91 -5.65 -3.98
CA GLU A 67 -13.22 -5.80 -4.61
C GLU A 67 -13.60 -4.54 -5.41
N CYS A 68 -13.39 -3.36 -4.84
CA CYS A 68 -13.59 -2.10 -5.53
C CYS A 68 -12.70 -2.02 -6.80
N TYR A 69 -11.41 -2.28 -6.68
CA TYR A 69 -10.51 -2.22 -7.85
C TYR A 69 -10.84 -3.28 -8.89
N ALA A 70 -11.29 -4.47 -8.46
CA ALA A 70 -11.69 -5.53 -9.37
C ALA A 70 -12.88 -5.12 -10.27
N SER A 71 -13.78 -4.26 -9.80
CA SER A 71 -14.89 -3.73 -10.61
C SER A 71 -14.41 -2.79 -11.73
N PHE A 72 -13.17 -2.31 -11.65
CA PHE A 72 -12.49 -1.48 -12.65
C PHE A 72 -11.36 -2.23 -13.37
N GLU A 73 -11.39 -3.57 -13.41
CA GLU A 73 -10.35 -4.41 -14.02
C GLU A 73 -8.94 -4.16 -13.47
N ALA A 74 -8.85 -3.77 -12.20
CA ALA A 74 -7.60 -3.50 -11.52
C ALA A 74 -7.33 -4.48 -10.37
N VAL A 75 -6.07 -4.55 -9.94
CA VAL A 75 -5.61 -5.26 -8.75
C VAL A 75 -4.89 -4.28 -7.81
N PRO A 76 -4.93 -4.49 -6.49
CA PRO A 76 -4.19 -3.66 -5.57
C PRO A 76 -2.69 -3.97 -5.63
N VAL A 77 -1.87 -2.93 -5.75
CA VAL A 77 -0.46 -2.94 -5.36
C VAL A 77 -0.38 -2.34 -3.97
N THR A 78 0.09 -3.09 -3.00
CA THR A 78 0.22 -2.59 -1.62
C THR A 78 1.66 -2.66 -1.16
N TRP A 79 2.08 -1.72 -0.30
CA TRP A 79 3.38 -1.83 0.35
C TRP A 79 3.41 -1.18 1.73
N GLU A 80 4.26 -1.73 2.55
CA GLU A 80 4.66 -1.21 3.85
C GLU A 80 6.19 -1.24 3.95
N ILE A 81 6.78 -0.19 4.51
CA ILE A 81 8.20 -0.09 4.81
C ILE A 81 8.35 0.14 6.30
N VAL A 82 9.08 -0.73 6.97
CA VAL A 82 9.39 -0.59 8.39
C VAL A 82 10.87 -0.39 8.61
N ARG A 83 11.21 0.72 9.27
CA ARG A 83 12.57 1.07 9.70
C ARG A 83 12.52 1.40 11.19
N ARG A 84 12.94 0.47 12.03
CA ARG A 84 12.82 0.57 13.50
C ARG A 84 13.72 1.63 14.12
N ALA A 85 14.79 2.03 13.43
CA ALA A 85 15.63 3.15 13.84
C ALA A 85 14.87 4.49 13.87
N SER A 86 13.74 4.57 13.16
CA SER A 86 12.86 5.73 13.18
C SER A 86 11.85 5.62 14.32
N ARG A 87 12.17 6.21 15.47
CA ARG A 87 11.28 6.23 16.65
C ARG A 87 9.95 6.98 16.45
N VAL A 88 9.76 7.62 15.31
CA VAL A 88 8.62 8.50 15.02
C VAL A 88 7.75 7.94 13.88
N ALA A 89 8.13 6.80 13.30
CA ALA A 89 7.38 6.24 12.19
C ALA A 89 6.03 5.68 12.68
N HIS A 90 4.95 6.23 12.13
CA HIS A 90 3.61 5.65 12.22
C HIS A 90 3.41 4.73 11.02
N ALA A 91 3.14 3.46 11.29
CA ALA A 91 2.93 2.48 10.24
C ALA A 91 1.75 2.87 9.34
N HIS A 92 1.89 2.61 8.07
CA HIS A 92 0.80 2.70 7.11
C HIS A 92 1.06 1.76 5.94
N VAL A 93 -0.01 1.28 5.34
CA VAL A 93 0.05 0.55 4.07
C VAL A 93 -0.40 1.49 2.97
N GLN A 94 0.41 1.66 1.96
CA GLN A 94 -0.01 2.31 0.72
C GLN A 94 -0.71 1.29 -0.19
N VAL A 95 -1.75 1.72 -0.87
CA VAL A 95 -2.53 0.88 -1.79
C VAL A 95 -2.79 1.67 -3.06
N VAL A 96 -2.38 1.13 -4.21
CA VAL A 96 -2.52 1.76 -5.53
C VAL A 96 -3.16 0.77 -6.50
N PRO A 97 -4.15 1.17 -7.31
CA PRO A 97 -4.68 0.29 -8.34
C PRO A 97 -3.70 0.13 -9.51
N LEU A 98 -3.57 -1.09 -10.00
CA LEU A 98 -2.82 -1.45 -11.19
C LEU A 98 -3.73 -2.25 -12.12
N ALA A 99 -3.71 -1.98 -13.43
CA ALA A 99 -4.45 -2.76 -14.40
C ALA A 99 -4.12 -4.25 -14.28
N ARG A 100 -5.14 -5.10 -14.24
CA ARG A 100 -5.00 -6.54 -13.98
C ARG A 100 -4.07 -7.24 -14.95
N ASP A 101 -4.11 -6.87 -16.21
CA ASP A 101 -3.27 -7.42 -17.28
C ASP A 101 -1.79 -7.05 -17.13
N LEU A 102 -1.47 -5.98 -16.39
CA LEU A 102 -0.10 -5.54 -16.11
C LEU A 102 0.51 -6.20 -14.85
N GLN A 103 -0.24 -7.02 -14.11
CA GLN A 103 0.22 -7.61 -12.85
C GLN A 103 1.52 -8.41 -13.01
N ALA A 104 1.61 -9.27 -14.02
CA ALA A 104 2.77 -10.10 -14.25
C ALA A 104 4.00 -9.27 -14.67
N ASP A 105 3.80 -8.31 -15.56
CA ASP A 105 4.87 -7.45 -16.08
C ASP A 105 5.42 -6.54 -14.98
N TYR A 106 4.55 -5.96 -14.16
CA TYR A 106 5.00 -5.15 -13.02
C TYR A 106 5.72 -5.99 -11.96
N THR A 107 5.27 -7.22 -11.74
CA THR A 107 5.96 -8.14 -10.82
C THR A 107 7.39 -8.44 -11.28
N ALA A 108 7.58 -8.71 -12.57
CA ALA A 108 8.91 -8.90 -13.14
C ALA A 108 9.75 -7.62 -13.02
N TYR A 109 9.17 -6.48 -13.38
CA TYR A 109 9.84 -5.18 -13.33
C TYR A 109 10.35 -4.80 -11.93
N VAL A 110 9.52 -4.97 -10.89
CA VAL A 110 9.92 -4.63 -9.51
C VAL A 110 10.97 -5.60 -8.96
N ARG A 111 10.91 -6.88 -9.37
CA ARG A 111 11.95 -7.86 -9.01
C ARG A 111 13.31 -7.47 -9.59
N GLU A 112 13.36 -7.18 -10.87
CA GLU A 112 14.59 -6.72 -11.54
C GLU A 112 15.10 -5.38 -10.98
N ALA A 113 14.19 -4.45 -10.61
CA ALA A 113 14.57 -3.19 -10.01
C ALA A 113 15.28 -3.39 -8.67
N ALA A 114 14.79 -4.29 -7.82
CA ALA A 114 15.45 -4.61 -6.55
C ALA A 114 16.83 -5.28 -6.75
N GLU A 115 16.93 -6.20 -7.73
CA GLU A 115 18.21 -6.84 -8.07
C GLU A 115 19.26 -5.85 -8.55
N ARG A 116 18.87 -4.81 -9.31
CA ARG A 116 19.77 -3.73 -9.74
C ARG A 116 20.34 -2.91 -8.58
N GLU A 117 19.56 -2.80 -7.47
CA GLU A 117 20.01 -2.17 -6.23
C GLU A 117 20.82 -3.14 -5.33
N GLY A 118 20.97 -4.39 -5.74
CA GLY A 118 21.66 -5.43 -4.98
C GLY A 118 20.80 -6.10 -3.92
N TRP A 119 19.51 -5.80 -3.86
CA TRP A 119 18.59 -6.40 -2.89
C TRP A 119 18.07 -7.75 -3.38
N ARG A 120 17.80 -8.65 -2.44
CA ARG A 120 17.30 -10.00 -2.75
C ARG A 120 15.96 -10.24 -2.09
N TRP A 121 14.98 -10.56 -2.91
CA TRP A 121 13.68 -11.00 -2.43
C TRP A 121 13.79 -12.32 -1.69
N GLU A 122 13.07 -12.43 -0.58
CA GLU A 122 12.91 -13.70 0.11
C GLU A 122 12.16 -14.72 -0.77
N SER A 123 12.38 -16.01 -0.50
CA SER A 123 11.64 -17.07 -1.19
C SER A 123 10.15 -17.03 -0.83
N GLU A 124 9.32 -17.64 -1.67
CA GLU A 124 7.87 -17.70 -1.42
C GLU A 124 7.54 -18.39 -0.10
N ASP A 125 8.26 -19.46 0.25
CA ASP A 125 8.07 -20.18 1.53
C ASP A 125 8.41 -19.30 2.73
N VAL A 126 9.52 -18.57 2.68
CA VAL A 126 9.92 -17.62 3.74
C VAL A 126 8.90 -16.50 3.85
N THR A 127 8.48 -15.94 2.72
CA THR A 127 7.47 -14.88 2.70
C THR A 127 6.13 -15.37 3.25
N ALA A 128 5.71 -16.57 2.89
CA ALA A 128 4.48 -17.18 3.39
C ALA A 128 4.55 -17.44 4.89
N ALA A 129 5.66 -18.01 5.37
CA ALA A 129 5.90 -18.22 6.81
C ALA A 129 5.88 -16.88 7.56
N TRP A 130 6.61 -15.89 7.08
CA TRP A 130 6.67 -14.55 7.70
C TRP A 130 5.30 -13.88 7.80
N THR A 131 4.44 -14.04 6.79
CA THR A 131 3.08 -13.46 6.80
C THR A 131 2.09 -14.25 7.64
N SER A 132 2.27 -15.57 7.80
CA SER A 132 1.38 -16.45 8.57
C SER A 132 1.76 -16.51 10.05
N GLU A 133 3.05 -16.60 10.32
CA GLU A 133 3.57 -16.62 11.68
C GLU A 133 3.60 -15.19 12.20
N CYS A 134 2.87 -14.93 13.28
CA CYS A 134 3.03 -13.71 14.04
C CYS A 134 4.41 -13.74 14.74
N THR A 135 5.47 -13.85 13.97
CA THR A 135 6.82 -13.91 14.49
C THR A 135 7.15 -12.59 15.17
N GLN A 136 7.81 -12.67 16.34
CA GLN A 136 8.38 -11.49 17.01
C GLN A 136 9.61 -10.98 16.25
N ASP A 137 9.58 -11.07 14.92
CA ASP A 137 10.65 -10.60 14.09
C ASP A 137 10.73 -9.08 14.18
N ARG A 138 11.86 -8.59 14.68
CA ARG A 138 12.15 -7.19 14.87
C ARG A 138 12.94 -6.60 13.70
N SER A 139 13.01 -7.29 12.59
CA SER A 139 13.76 -6.85 11.41
C SER A 139 13.13 -5.62 10.78
N ASP A 140 13.96 -4.78 10.21
CA ASP A 140 13.54 -3.80 9.22
C ASP A 140 13.11 -4.55 7.97
N TYR A 141 12.04 -4.13 7.32
CA TYR A 141 11.55 -4.83 6.12
C TYR A 141 10.84 -3.90 5.14
N PHE A 142 10.79 -4.36 3.90
CA PHE A 142 9.88 -3.89 2.87
C PHE A 142 8.99 -5.07 2.46
N TYR A 143 7.69 -4.90 2.61
CA TYR A 143 6.69 -5.89 2.21
C TYR A 143 5.76 -5.31 1.16
N MET A 144 5.60 -6.00 0.04
CA MET A 144 4.76 -5.58 -1.07
C MET A 144 3.83 -6.72 -1.48
N THR A 145 2.59 -6.37 -1.90
CA THR A 145 1.73 -7.31 -2.63
C THR A 145 1.33 -6.70 -3.96
N ILE A 146 1.19 -7.55 -4.99
CA ILE A 146 0.70 -7.19 -6.31
C ILE A 146 -0.41 -8.18 -6.64
N GLY A 147 -1.67 -7.80 -6.39
CA GLY A 147 -2.76 -8.77 -6.35
C GLY A 147 -2.52 -9.84 -5.29
N ASP A 148 -2.41 -11.10 -5.71
CA ASP A 148 -2.13 -12.27 -4.87
C ASP A 148 -0.64 -12.56 -4.65
N ILE A 149 0.25 -11.92 -5.43
CA ILE A 149 1.70 -12.11 -5.33
C ILE A 149 2.23 -11.36 -4.10
N ARG A 150 3.09 -12.00 -3.34
CA ARG A 150 3.71 -11.46 -2.11
C ARG A 150 5.21 -11.37 -2.27
N LEU A 151 5.79 -10.24 -1.92
CA LEU A 151 7.21 -9.94 -2.03
C LEU A 151 7.71 -9.38 -0.71
N LEU A 152 8.80 -9.94 -0.19
CA LEU A 152 9.43 -9.54 1.07
C LEU A 152 10.92 -9.28 0.85
N LEU A 153 11.40 -8.15 1.35
CA LEU A 153 12.82 -7.87 1.55
C LEU A 153 13.07 -7.68 3.05
N LEU A 154 13.99 -8.42 3.62
CA LEU A 154 14.54 -8.16 4.95
C LEU A 154 15.69 -7.15 4.82
N LEU A 155 15.60 -6.03 5.54
CA LEU A 155 16.49 -4.88 5.36
C LEU A 155 17.55 -4.82 6.46
N ASP A 156 18.38 -5.84 6.61
CA ASP A 156 19.37 -6.03 7.69
C ASP A 156 20.46 -4.93 7.73
N GLY A 157 20.05 -3.72 8.12
CA GLY A 157 20.96 -2.56 8.22
C GLY A 157 21.34 -1.93 6.89
N GLU A 158 20.84 -2.43 5.79
CA GLU A 158 21.13 -1.92 4.44
C GLU A 158 20.50 -0.55 4.19
N ARG A 159 21.11 0.21 3.30
CA ARG A 159 20.48 1.41 2.75
C ARG A 159 19.32 0.99 1.86
N PHE A 160 18.11 1.37 2.23
CA PHE A 160 16.92 1.15 1.44
C PHE A 160 16.30 2.47 1.01
N ASN A 161 15.95 2.58 -0.27
CA ASN A 161 15.26 3.74 -0.80
C ASN A 161 13.79 3.70 -0.37
N MET A 162 13.40 4.60 0.52
CA MET A 162 12.01 4.71 1.04
C MET A 162 10.98 5.02 -0.05
N GLN A 163 11.41 5.52 -1.21
CA GLN A 163 10.54 5.80 -2.36
C GLN A 163 10.54 4.66 -3.40
N PHE A 164 11.26 3.56 -3.15
CA PHE A 164 11.46 2.47 -4.12
C PHE A 164 10.16 1.99 -4.77
N ALA A 165 9.13 1.68 -3.97
CA ALA A 165 7.85 1.21 -4.51
C ALA A 165 7.15 2.28 -5.36
N ARG A 166 7.20 3.53 -4.93
CA ARG A 166 6.62 4.64 -5.67
C ARG A 166 7.37 4.91 -6.97
N GLU A 167 8.70 4.95 -6.92
CA GLU A 167 9.55 5.20 -8.08
C GLU A 167 9.40 4.09 -9.13
N THR A 168 9.39 2.83 -8.70
CA THR A 168 9.22 1.69 -9.61
C THR A 168 7.83 1.70 -10.25
N LEU A 169 6.78 1.98 -9.48
CA LEU A 169 5.43 2.02 -10.02
C LEU A 169 5.22 3.22 -10.96
N ALA A 170 5.70 4.41 -10.58
CA ALA A 170 5.63 5.60 -11.43
C ALA A 170 6.38 5.38 -12.75
N SER A 171 7.58 4.83 -12.69
CA SER A 171 8.38 4.53 -13.89
C SER A 171 7.72 3.49 -14.78
N PHE A 172 7.18 2.42 -14.20
CA PHE A 172 6.47 1.37 -14.92
C PHE A 172 5.23 1.87 -15.64
N LEU A 173 4.47 2.76 -14.98
CA LEU A 173 3.26 3.38 -15.54
C LEU A 173 3.57 4.52 -16.54
N GLY A 174 4.84 4.81 -16.81
CA GLY A 174 5.25 5.87 -17.73
C GLY A 174 5.06 7.28 -17.16
N MET A 175 5.04 7.43 -15.83
CA MET A 175 4.87 8.70 -15.12
C MET A 175 6.07 8.99 -14.18
N PRO A 176 7.33 9.00 -14.70
CA PRO A 176 8.52 9.16 -13.85
C PRO A 176 8.54 10.50 -13.09
N GLU A 177 7.86 11.54 -13.59
CA GLU A 177 7.70 12.83 -12.91
C GLU A 177 6.90 12.72 -11.60
N ARG A 178 6.12 11.66 -11.42
CA ARG A 178 5.36 11.39 -10.19
C ARG A 178 6.12 10.57 -9.15
N ALA A 179 7.36 10.23 -9.42
CA ALA A 179 8.24 9.55 -8.46
C ALA A 179 8.46 10.39 -7.19
N ASP A 180 8.66 11.70 -7.34
CA ASP A 180 8.74 12.63 -6.20
C ASP A 180 7.33 13.12 -5.80
N TRP A 181 6.84 12.64 -4.68
CA TRP A 181 5.51 13.01 -4.17
C TRP A 181 5.39 14.51 -3.84
N HIS A 182 6.49 15.20 -3.49
CA HIS A 182 6.46 16.63 -3.19
C HIS A 182 6.12 17.45 -4.43
N ALA A 183 6.59 17.01 -5.60
CA ALA A 183 6.28 17.65 -6.87
C ALA A 183 4.82 17.37 -7.33
N CYS A 184 4.15 16.40 -6.71
CA CYS A 184 2.81 15.95 -7.10
C CYS A 184 1.70 16.49 -6.20
N VAL A 185 2.01 17.34 -5.22
CA VAL A 185 1.00 17.93 -4.31
C VAL A 185 0.02 18.78 -5.12
N GLN A 186 -1.25 18.44 -5.01
CA GLN A 186 -2.33 19.09 -5.74
C GLN A 186 -2.95 20.24 -4.94
N ASN A 187 -3.80 21.01 -5.62
CA ASN A 187 -4.66 21.97 -4.96
C ASN A 187 -5.64 21.25 -4.03
N PRO A 188 -5.90 21.76 -2.81
CA PRO A 188 -6.82 21.15 -1.85
C PRO A 188 -8.27 20.97 -2.35
N GLU A 189 -8.71 21.72 -3.34
CA GLU A 189 -10.04 21.55 -3.94
C GLU A 189 -10.06 20.31 -4.85
N ILE A 190 -8.99 20.09 -5.62
CA ILE A 190 -8.82 18.90 -6.46
C ILE A 190 -8.71 17.65 -5.57
N GLU A 191 -7.86 17.68 -4.54
CA GLU A 191 -7.72 16.57 -3.59
C GLU A 191 -9.06 16.20 -2.93
N ARG A 192 -9.88 17.20 -2.62
CA ARG A 192 -11.23 16.96 -2.06
C ARG A 192 -12.17 16.31 -3.07
N ALA A 193 -12.16 16.78 -4.31
CA ALA A 193 -12.99 16.21 -5.36
C ALA A 193 -12.61 14.73 -5.62
N GLU A 194 -11.32 14.44 -5.79
CA GLU A 194 -10.81 13.08 -5.98
C GLU A 194 -11.13 12.17 -4.79
N ARG A 195 -11.00 12.69 -3.55
CA ARG A 195 -11.40 11.96 -2.36
C ARG A 195 -12.88 11.58 -2.38
N ASP A 196 -13.75 12.52 -2.76
CA ASP A 196 -15.19 12.30 -2.74
C ASP A 196 -15.58 11.31 -3.86
N GLU A 197 -15.00 11.44 -5.07
CA GLU A 197 -15.16 10.46 -6.16
C GLU A 197 -14.74 9.05 -5.74
N PHE A 198 -13.56 8.92 -5.11
CA PHE A 198 -13.09 7.61 -4.64
C PHE A 198 -13.95 7.07 -3.50
N LYS A 199 -14.36 7.91 -2.57
CA LYS A 199 -15.25 7.53 -1.47
C LYS A 199 -16.57 6.96 -1.99
N ASP A 200 -17.14 7.58 -3.01
CA ASP A 200 -18.37 7.11 -3.63
C ASP A 200 -18.17 5.76 -4.34
N ALA A 201 -17.07 5.60 -5.08
CA ALA A 201 -16.72 4.33 -5.73
C ALA A 201 -16.47 3.18 -4.74
N LEU A 202 -15.92 3.49 -3.55
CA LEU A 202 -15.63 2.49 -2.51
C LEU A 202 -16.85 2.16 -1.63
N ALA A 203 -17.88 3.00 -1.60
CA ALA A 203 -18.94 2.96 -0.58
C ALA A 203 -19.63 1.60 -0.44
N GLU A 204 -19.99 0.95 -1.55
CA GLU A 204 -20.68 -0.34 -1.52
C GLU A 204 -19.79 -1.49 -0.98
N PHE A 205 -18.49 -1.42 -1.21
CA PHE A 205 -17.52 -2.44 -0.79
C PHE A 205 -17.09 -2.27 0.67
N ALA A 206 -17.13 -1.06 1.18
CA ALA A 206 -16.66 -0.71 2.53
C ALA A 206 -17.79 -0.62 3.57
N ALA A 207 -19.03 -0.86 3.21
CA ALA A 207 -20.19 -0.71 4.09
C ALA A 207 -20.10 -1.50 5.41
N HIS A 208 -19.38 -2.63 5.40
CA HIS A 208 -19.20 -3.48 6.59
C HIS A 208 -17.97 -3.14 7.43
N VAL A 209 -17.12 -2.22 6.94
CA VAL A 209 -15.88 -1.80 7.63
C VAL A 209 -16.05 -0.44 8.31
N VAL A 210 -16.92 0.40 7.75
CA VAL A 210 -17.18 1.75 8.26
C VAL A 210 -18.03 1.65 9.52
N SER A 211 -17.53 2.24 10.61
CA SER A 211 -18.36 2.45 11.80
C SER A 211 -19.43 3.49 11.48
N ASP A 212 -20.68 3.20 11.79
CA ASP A 212 -21.73 4.20 11.83
C ASP A 212 -21.36 5.22 12.93
N VAL A 213 -20.85 6.40 12.52
CA VAL A 213 -20.58 7.54 13.39
C VAL A 213 -21.75 8.49 13.35
#